data_11f1a67c62d5cc140869b0270ed80355
#
_entry.id   11f1a67c62d5cc140869b0270ed80355
#
_cell.length_a   1.000
_cell.length_b   1.000
_cell.length_c   1.000
_cell.angle_alpha   90.00
_cell.angle_beta   90.00
_cell.angle_gamma   90.00
#
_symmetry.space_group_name_H-M   'P 1'
#
loop_
_entity.id
_entity.type
_entity.pdbx_description
1 polymer ?
#
loop_
_entity_poly.entity_id
_entity_poly.type
_entity_poly.pdbx_seq_one_letter_code
_entity_poly.pdbx_strand_id
1 'polypeptide(L)'
;MRTTTNRRAFQRANATLPCKVLRPNAARYLAARTSDVSQGGALIEITTPTALASGERLRVGVAWIDEPILRGNRTIDAEIVRVTPLHDGRQTLAIRFDSPQIEAAAIMTEAVQAA
;
A
#
# COMPACT_ATOMS: atom_id res chain seq x y z
N MET A 1 -8.72 -12.49 25.51
CA MET A 1 -8.71 -12.42 24.65
C MET A 1 -9.02 -11.72 23.70
N ARG A 2 -9.02 -11.19 23.36
CA ARG A 2 -9.36 -10.66 22.49
C ARG A 2 -9.26 -10.81 21.33
N THR A 3 -9.15 -11.10 21.33
CA THR A 3 -9.11 -11.66 20.05
C THR A 3 -9.90 -11.01 18.98
N THR A 4 -10.87 -10.27 19.31
CA THR A 4 -11.64 -9.55 18.33
C THR A 4 -10.79 -8.59 17.54
N THR A 5 -9.68 -8.19 18.10
CA THR A 5 -8.78 -7.29 17.42
C THR A 5 -7.99 -7.97 16.33
N ASN A 6 -8.08 -9.30 16.25
CA ASN A 6 -7.23 -10.05 15.34
C ASN A 6 -7.92 -10.44 14.05
N ARG A 7 -8.73 -9.58 13.53
CA ARG A 7 -9.28 -9.79 12.21
C ARG A 7 -8.23 -9.72 11.12
N ARG A 8 -7.12 -9.07 11.44
CA ARG A 8 -6.00 -8.93 10.51
C ARG A 8 -4.99 -10.01 10.77
N ALA A 9 -4.54 -10.65 9.71
CA ALA A 9 -3.48 -11.63 9.81
C ALA A 9 -2.15 -11.00 10.20
N PHE A 10 -1.96 -9.72 9.91
CA PHE A 10 -0.70 -9.01 10.13
C PHE A 10 -0.96 -7.71 10.87
N GLN A 11 -0.01 -7.34 11.70
CA GLN A 11 -0.04 -6.05 12.37
C GLN A 11 0.20 -4.93 11.40
N ARG A 12 -0.31 -3.76 11.73
CA ARG A 12 -0.12 -2.56 10.95
C ARG A 12 0.75 -1.56 11.68
N ALA A 13 1.41 -0.71 10.91
CA ALA A 13 2.17 0.39 11.43
C ALA A 13 1.87 1.65 10.62
N ASN A 14 1.76 2.77 11.30
CA ASN A 14 1.65 4.06 10.60
C ASN A 14 3.01 4.37 10.00
N ALA A 15 3.04 4.46 8.69
CA ALA A 15 4.28 4.77 7.99
C ALA A 15 3.94 5.45 6.69
N THR A 16 4.56 6.60 6.45
CA THR A 16 4.39 7.34 5.21
C THR A 16 5.57 7.03 4.32
N LEU A 17 5.32 6.23 3.31
CA LEU A 17 6.35 5.78 2.38
C LEU A 17 5.93 6.16 0.97
N PRO A 18 6.85 6.69 0.16
CA PRO A 18 6.54 6.91 -1.25
C PRO A 18 6.21 5.60 -1.93
N CYS A 19 5.23 5.63 -2.82
CA CYS A 19 4.93 4.48 -3.63
C CYS A 19 4.44 4.91 -5.00
N LYS A 20 4.41 3.97 -5.91
CA LYS A 20 3.90 4.17 -7.25
C LYS A 20 2.98 3.01 -7.58
N VAL A 21 1.95 3.32 -8.35
CA VAL A 21 0.90 2.36 -8.66
C VAL A 21 0.71 2.29 -10.16
N LEU A 22 0.67 1.10 -10.72
CA LEU A 22 0.40 0.88 -12.13
C LEU A 22 -0.90 0.10 -12.28
N ARG A 23 -1.86 0.69 -12.97
CA ARG A 23 -3.10 0.02 -13.32
C ARG A 23 -2.84 -0.94 -14.49
N PRO A 24 -3.65 -2.01 -14.62
CA PRO A 24 -3.54 -2.88 -15.78
C PRO A 24 -3.71 -2.08 -17.06
N ASN A 25 -2.88 -2.37 -18.04
CA ASN A 25 -2.93 -1.73 -19.36
C ASN A 25 -2.61 -0.23 -19.35
N ALA A 26 -2.11 0.27 -18.23
CA ALA A 26 -1.68 1.67 -18.17
C ALA A 26 -0.22 1.79 -18.57
N ALA A 27 0.12 2.92 -19.20
CA ALA A 27 1.48 3.17 -19.65
C ALA A 27 2.32 3.86 -18.57
N ARG A 28 1.70 4.44 -17.56
CA ARG A 28 2.40 5.26 -16.58
C ARG A 28 1.98 4.90 -15.17
N TYR A 29 2.94 5.01 -14.27
CA TYR A 29 2.68 4.87 -12.84
C TYR A 29 2.00 6.12 -12.32
N LEU A 30 1.15 5.91 -11.32
CA LEU A 30 0.53 7.00 -10.56
C LEU A 30 1.29 7.16 -9.26
N ALA A 31 1.49 8.40 -8.85
CA ALA A 31 2.17 8.70 -7.59
C ALA A 31 1.24 8.42 -6.42
N ALA A 32 1.80 7.87 -5.36
CA ALA A 32 1.05 7.56 -4.16
C ALA A 32 1.97 7.56 -2.95
N ARG A 33 1.38 7.47 -1.77
CA ARG A 33 2.13 7.29 -0.53
C ARG A 33 1.29 6.46 0.41
N THR A 34 1.96 5.73 1.27
CA THR A 34 1.26 4.97 2.30
C THR A 34 0.91 5.87 3.47
N SER A 35 -0.13 5.50 4.20
CA SER A 35 -0.39 6.06 5.53
C SER A 35 -0.35 4.97 6.58
N ASP A 36 -0.41 3.72 6.16
CA ASP A 36 -0.50 2.57 7.04
C ASP A 36 -0.01 1.37 6.24
N VAL A 37 0.84 0.54 6.83
CA VAL A 37 1.38 -0.63 6.13
C VAL A 37 1.36 -1.84 7.03
N SER A 38 1.26 -3.01 6.41
CA SER A 38 1.44 -4.30 7.05
C SER A 38 2.09 -5.23 6.04
N GLN A 39 2.43 -6.44 6.47
CA GLN A 39 2.96 -7.41 5.53
C GLN A 39 1.93 -7.81 4.48
N GLY A 40 0.65 -7.74 4.83
CA GLY A 40 -0.42 -8.18 3.93
C GLY A 40 -1.01 -7.11 3.07
N GLY A 41 -0.74 -5.84 3.33
CA GLY A 41 -1.35 -4.77 2.55
C GLY A 41 -0.99 -3.39 3.07
N ALA A 42 -1.67 -2.39 2.52
CA ALA A 42 -1.41 -1.01 2.89
C ALA A 42 -2.64 -0.16 2.64
N LEU A 43 -2.69 0.95 3.36
CA LEU A 43 -3.61 2.04 3.04
C LEU A 43 -2.79 3.09 2.33
N ILE A 44 -3.17 3.45 1.12
CA ILE A 44 -2.41 4.40 0.31
C ILE A 44 -3.30 5.54 -0.15
N GLU A 45 -2.69 6.72 -0.27
CA GLU A 45 -3.30 7.87 -0.89
C GLU A 45 -2.68 8.05 -2.26
N ILE A 46 -3.50 8.06 -3.29
CA ILE A 46 -3.05 8.10 -4.67
C ILE A 46 -3.52 9.37 -5.34
N THR A 47 -2.66 9.94 -6.18
CA THR A 47 -3.03 11.03 -7.07
C THR A 47 -3.41 10.42 -8.41
N THR A 48 -4.65 10.66 -8.83
CA THR A 48 -5.15 10.01 -10.03
C THR A 48 -6.18 10.89 -10.74
N PRO A 49 -6.16 10.93 -12.07
CA PRO A 49 -7.18 11.68 -12.80
C PRO A 49 -8.53 10.99 -12.84
N THR A 50 -8.57 9.66 -12.64
CA THR A 50 -9.82 8.92 -12.68
C THR A 50 -9.89 7.98 -11.49
N ALA A 51 -11.09 7.77 -10.97
CA ALA A 51 -11.29 6.95 -9.79
C ALA A 51 -10.93 5.49 -10.06
N LEU A 52 -10.30 4.86 -9.07
CA LEU A 52 -10.12 3.42 -9.05
C LEU A 52 -11.26 2.80 -8.26
N ALA A 53 -11.46 1.50 -8.44
CA ALA A 53 -12.59 0.80 -7.84
C ALA A 53 -12.12 -0.42 -7.07
N SER A 54 -12.89 -0.78 -6.07
CA SER A 54 -12.70 -2.04 -5.33
C SER A 54 -12.69 -3.20 -6.31
N GLY A 55 -11.78 -4.13 -6.12
CA GLY A 55 -11.62 -5.30 -6.99
C GLY A 55 -10.61 -5.12 -8.11
N GLU A 56 -10.16 -3.90 -8.37
CA GLU A 56 -9.13 -3.70 -9.39
C GLU A 56 -7.82 -4.31 -8.95
N ARG A 57 -7.06 -4.80 -9.92
CA ARG A 57 -5.72 -5.33 -9.72
C ARG A 57 -4.71 -4.24 -10.03
N LEU A 58 -3.64 -4.19 -9.26
CA LEU A 58 -2.60 -3.18 -9.42
C LEU A 58 -1.23 -3.81 -9.30
N ARG A 59 -0.23 -3.13 -9.85
CA ARG A 59 1.16 -3.34 -9.48
C ARG A 59 1.61 -2.16 -8.66
N VAL A 60 2.26 -2.43 -7.54
CA VAL A 60 2.61 -1.41 -6.57
C VAL A 60 4.09 -1.50 -6.26
N GLY A 61 4.79 -0.38 -6.38
CA GLY A 61 6.15 -0.25 -5.89
C GLY A 61 6.13 0.59 -4.63
N VAL A 62 6.73 0.09 -3.56
CA VAL A 62 6.79 0.79 -2.28
C VAL A 62 8.25 1.02 -1.93
N ALA A 63 8.58 2.23 -1.52
CA ALA A 63 9.92 2.54 -1.05
C ALA A 63 10.07 2.09 0.40
N TRP A 64 10.25 0.78 0.57
CA TRP A 64 10.57 0.24 1.88
C TRP A 64 11.88 0.86 2.34
N ILE A 65 12.35 0.52 3.50
CA ILE A 65 13.54 1.13 4.09
C ILE A 65 14.66 1.22 3.06
N ASP A 66 15.11 2.44 2.77
CA ASP A 66 16.27 2.73 1.90
C ASP A 66 16.19 2.12 0.52
N GLU A 67 15.00 1.78 0.07
CA GLU A 67 14.83 1.21 -1.26
C GLU A 67 14.26 2.25 -2.21
N PRO A 68 14.91 2.54 -3.32
CA PRO A 68 14.30 3.42 -4.32
C PRO A 68 13.16 2.71 -5.02
N ILE A 69 12.03 3.39 -5.13
CA ILE A 69 10.86 2.78 -5.77
C ILE A 69 10.98 2.71 -7.29
N LEU A 70 12.03 3.25 -7.84
CA LEU A 70 12.16 3.34 -9.30
C LEU A 70 12.65 2.06 -9.94
N ARG A 71 13.01 1.05 -9.15
CA ARG A 71 13.44 -0.23 -9.68
C ARG A 71 12.20 -1.00 -10.13
N GLY A 72 12.00 -1.09 -11.43
CA GLY A 72 10.79 -1.67 -11.97
C GLY A 72 10.57 -3.13 -11.63
N ASN A 73 11.63 -3.84 -11.27
CA ASN A 73 11.51 -5.24 -10.88
C ASN A 73 11.08 -5.45 -9.44
N ARG A 74 10.81 -4.38 -8.71
CA ARG A 74 10.42 -4.44 -7.30
C ARG A 74 8.96 -4.10 -7.11
N THR A 75 8.11 -4.44 -8.06
CA THR A 75 6.67 -4.21 -7.92
C THR A 75 6.00 -5.44 -7.34
N ILE A 76 4.90 -5.19 -6.67
CA ILE A 76 4.09 -6.19 -5.98
C ILE A 76 2.71 -6.19 -6.60
N ASP A 77 2.19 -7.37 -6.91
CA ASP A 77 0.80 -7.48 -7.35
C ASP A 77 -0.12 -7.33 -6.15
N ALA A 78 -1.18 -6.57 -6.32
CA ALA A 78 -2.11 -6.29 -5.24
C ALA A 78 -3.53 -6.12 -5.78
N GLU A 79 -4.47 -6.19 -4.87
CA GLU A 79 -5.89 -5.98 -5.17
C GLU A 79 -6.42 -4.85 -4.32
N ILE A 80 -7.23 -3.98 -4.91
CA ILE A 80 -7.94 -2.94 -4.16
C ILE A 80 -9.12 -3.59 -3.45
N VAL A 81 -9.15 -3.49 -2.13
CA VAL A 81 -10.25 -4.07 -1.36
C VAL A 81 -11.26 -3.02 -0.91
N ARG A 82 -10.87 -1.75 -0.87
CA ARG A 82 -11.77 -0.68 -0.46
C ARG A 82 -11.23 0.65 -0.97
N VAL A 83 -12.14 1.56 -1.30
CA VAL A 83 -11.76 2.90 -1.79
C VAL A 83 -12.62 3.96 -1.12
N THR A 84 -12.09 5.19 -1.06
CA THR A 84 -12.88 6.37 -0.78
C THR A 84 -13.26 7.04 -2.11
N PRO A 85 -14.22 7.96 -2.12
CA PRO A 85 -14.51 8.71 -3.34
C PRO A 85 -13.31 9.54 -3.79
N LEU A 86 -13.19 9.69 -5.09
CA LEU A 86 -12.18 10.58 -5.67
C LEU A 86 -12.52 12.02 -5.34
N HIS A 87 -11.55 12.78 -4.83
CA HIS A 87 -11.74 14.17 -4.45
C HIS A 87 -10.47 14.95 -4.75
N ASP A 88 -10.59 15.98 -5.57
CA ASP A 88 -9.47 16.86 -5.95
C ASP A 88 -8.27 16.06 -6.48
N GLY A 89 -8.54 15.06 -7.29
CA GLY A 89 -7.48 14.25 -7.89
C GLY A 89 -6.84 13.26 -6.93
N ARG A 90 -7.41 13.06 -5.75
CA ARG A 90 -6.86 12.15 -4.74
C ARG A 90 -7.90 11.13 -4.32
N GLN A 91 -7.41 9.95 -4.01
CA GLN A 91 -8.27 8.86 -3.55
C GLN A 91 -7.48 8.01 -2.56
N THR A 92 -8.15 7.49 -1.55
CA THR A 92 -7.54 6.58 -0.60
C THR A 92 -7.97 5.16 -0.94
N LEU A 93 -6.98 4.27 -1.00
CA LEU A 93 -7.20 2.87 -1.34
C LEU A 93 -6.68 1.99 -0.22
N ALA A 94 -7.47 0.99 0.15
CA ALA A 94 -6.97 -0.11 0.96
C ALA A 94 -6.62 -1.24 0.00
N ILE A 95 -5.36 -1.66 -0.01
CA ILE A 95 -4.89 -2.69 -0.92
C ILE A 95 -4.41 -3.91 -0.14
N ARG A 96 -4.56 -5.06 -0.76
CA ARG A 96 -4.06 -6.33 -0.23
C ARG A 96 -3.01 -6.86 -1.19
N PHE A 97 -1.81 -7.10 -0.67
CA PHE A 97 -0.73 -7.69 -1.47
C PHE A 97 -1.03 -9.17 -1.73
N ASP A 98 -0.65 -9.65 -2.91
CA ASP A 98 -0.82 -11.06 -3.22
C ASP A 98 0.07 -11.95 -2.36
N SER A 99 1.23 -11.42 -1.95
CA SER A 99 2.15 -12.15 -1.08
C SER A 99 2.59 -11.25 0.06
N PRO A 100 2.76 -11.79 1.27
CA PRO A 100 3.24 -10.98 2.39
C PRO A 100 4.59 -10.34 2.09
N GLN A 101 4.78 -9.12 2.56
CA GLN A 101 5.98 -8.34 2.30
C GLN A 101 6.84 -8.29 3.57
N ILE A 102 7.98 -8.93 3.52
CA ILE A 102 8.86 -9.05 4.68
C ILE A 102 9.38 -7.68 5.12
N GLU A 103 9.62 -6.79 4.17
CA GLU A 103 10.12 -5.44 4.48
C GLU A 103 9.20 -4.67 5.41
N ALA A 104 7.90 -4.95 5.37
CA ALA A 104 6.96 -4.29 6.26
C ALA A 104 7.19 -4.66 7.71
N ALA A 105 7.69 -5.85 7.98
CA ALA A 105 7.98 -6.28 9.35
C ALA A 105 9.07 -5.42 9.98
N ALA A 106 10.09 -5.05 9.21
CA ALA A 106 11.16 -4.19 9.72
C ALA A 106 10.63 -2.81 10.08
N ILE A 107 9.71 -2.27 9.26
CA ILE A 107 9.11 -0.97 9.53
C ILE A 107 8.28 -1.03 10.81
N MET A 108 7.52 -2.09 11.01
CA MET A 108 6.72 -2.26 12.21
C MET A 108 7.61 -2.36 13.45
N THR A 109 8.73 -3.06 13.34
CA THR A 109 9.66 -3.17 14.44
C THR A 109 10.22 -1.81 14.82
N GLU A 110 10.60 -1.01 13.84
CA GLU A 110 11.09 0.34 14.10
C GLU A 110 10.02 1.21 14.74
N ALA A 111 8.79 1.10 14.29
CA ALA A 111 7.69 1.88 14.84
C ALA A 111 7.45 1.53 16.31
N VAL A 112 7.52 0.26 16.65
CA VAL A 112 7.36 -0.18 18.02
C VAL A 112 8.51 0.31 18.88
N GLN A 113 9.74 0.23 18.39
CA GLN A 113 10.90 0.69 19.13
C GLN A 113 10.92 2.19 19.32
N ALA A 114 10.38 2.93 18.37
CA ALA A 114 10.33 4.39 18.46
C ALA A 114 9.26 4.86 19.44
N ALA A 115 8.28 4.05 19.69
CA ALA A 115 7.21 4.41 20.62
C ALA A 115 7.68 4.28 22.05
#